data_f605d313af8e1cef100aa1efed28271e
#
_entry.id   f605d313af8e1cef100aa1efed28271e
#
_cell.length_a   1.000
_cell.length_b   1.000
_cell.length_c   1.000
_cell.angle_alpha   90.00
_cell.angle_beta   90.00
_cell.angle_gamma   90.00
#
_symmetry.space_group_name_H-M   'P 1'
#
loop_
_entity.id
_entity.type
_entity.pdbx_description
1 polymer ?
#
loop_
_entity_poly.entity_id
_entity_poly.type
_entity_poly.pdbx_seq_one_letter_code
_entity_poly.pdbx_strand_id
1 'polypeptide(L)'
;PSELIVRAWGGAWGESLQAGVADPFTEATGIPVRLDFTEDNEIKPKIWAAVDQGRVPPIHVNWDTTTNATISALRGVTVDLGDLKGLDGLLSIAKPTGIDGWPLVNTYSYVYVCAYRPEAFPDGPPESWRVMLDPKFKGRVALYDDGIGFNPIAVIAGGGTAADIPDNMEPGYQFYRDLKKNEPLLGEDADFTTWFQNGEIDIACTISVNARAAKQKGINVEWTVPKEGCKVDTDGLWIPKGLPANEEYWSKRFIEFAITREAQEKWCSLLGLPPVYPGLEPPADLAGDPAYPTAPADFEKLVSVPSPILVENQPIWFSKFSEIMQG
;
A
#
# COMPACT_ATOMS: atom_id res chain seq x y z
N PRO A 1 -27.83 12.20 5.00
CA PRO A 1 -27.27 13.19 4.09
C PRO A 1 -27.91 13.09 2.72
N SER A 2 -27.83 14.13 1.92
CA SER A 2 -28.27 14.10 0.52
C SER A 2 -27.31 13.28 -0.36
N GLU A 3 -26.04 13.23 0.03
CA GLU A 3 -24.98 12.39 -0.56
C GLU A 3 -23.86 12.17 0.45
N LEU A 4 -23.03 11.14 0.24
CA LEU A 4 -21.73 10.98 0.88
C LEU A 4 -20.63 11.41 -0.09
N ILE A 5 -19.67 12.18 0.41
CA ILE A 5 -18.46 12.57 -0.33
C ILE A 5 -17.31 11.70 0.18
N VAL A 6 -16.77 10.87 -0.70
CA VAL A 6 -15.67 9.96 -0.39
C VAL A 6 -14.44 10.38 -1.20
N ARG A 7 -13.38 10.79 -0.53
CA ARG A 7 -12.12 11.06 -1.23
C ARG A 7 -11.51 9.74 -1.71
N ALA A 8 -11.05 9.73 -2.94
CA ALA A 8 -10.47 8.56 -3.59
C ALA A 8 -9.36 8.99 -4.57
N TRP A 9 -8.54 8.03 -5.00
CA TRP A 9 -7.66 8.21 -6.15
C TRP A 9 -8.45 8.07 -7.46
N GLY A 10 -7.97 8.71 -8.52
CA GLY A 10 -8.57 8.65 -9.85
C GLY A 10 -8.22 7.37 -10.63
N GLY A 11 -8.64 7.31 -11.90
CA GLY A 11 -8.37 6.20 -12.79
C GLY A 11 -8.92 4.87 -12.28
N ALA A 12 -8.20 3.77 -12.56
CA ALA A 12 -8.61 2.42 -12.18
C ALA A 12 -8.89 2.24 -10.68
N TRP A 13 -8.20 2.98 -9.82
CA TRP A 13 -8.45 2.97 -8.38
C TRP A 13 -9.84 3.49 -8.04
N GLY A 14 -10.19 4.69 -8.53
CA GLY A 14 -11.51 5.27 -8.32
C GLY A 14 -12.62 4.46 -8.98
N GLU A 15 -12.41 3.96 -10.19
CA GLU A 15 -13.34 3.09 -10.90
C GLU A 15 -13.64 1.80 -10.10
N SER A 16 -12.62 1.22 -9.48
CA SER A 16 -12.77 0.01 -8.65
C SER A 16 -13.59 0.27 -7.38
N LEU A 17 -13.34 1.40 -6.70
CA LEU A 17 -14.13 1.82 -5.52
C LEU A 17 -15.57 2.14 -5.91
N GLN A 18 -15.76 2.82 -7.04
CA GLN A 18 -17.11 3.12 -7.56
C GLN A 18 -17.89 1.84 -7.79
N ALA A 19 -17.34 0.93 -8.59
CA ALA A 19 -18.01 -0.32 -8.96
C ALA A 19 -18.11 -1.34 -7.82
N GLY A 20 -17.09 -1.41 -6.96
CA GLY A 20 -17.01 -2.41 -5.89
C GLY A 20 -17.78 -2.04 -4.62
N VAL A 21 -17.86 -0.74 -4.32
CA VAL A 21 -18.41 -0.26 -3.03
C VAL A 21 -19.48 0.81 -3.21
N ALA A 22 -19.16 1.91 -3.92
CA ALA A 22 -20.02 3.11 -3.93
C ALA A 22 -21.38 2.85 -4.60
N ASP A 23 -21.40 2.25 -5.80
CA ASP A 23 -22.65 1.94 -6.50
C ASP A 23 -23.48 0.90 -5.75
N PRO A 24 -22.91 -0.24 -5.29
CA PRO A 24 -23.65 -1.21 -4.48
C PRO A 24 -24.17 -0.64 -3.16
N PHE A 25 -23.41 0.22 -2.49
CA PHE A 25 -23.87 0.91 -1.29
C PHE A 25 -25.06 1.82 -1.58
N THR A 26 -24.99 2.60 -2.66
CA THR A 26 -26.07 3.47 -3.10
C THR A 26 -27.33 2.66 -3.44
N GLU A 27 -27.18 1.54 -4.14
CA GLU A 27 -28.28 0.64 -4.46
C GLU A 27 -28.94 0.05 -3.19
N ALA A 28 -28.12 -0.37 -2.23
CA ALA A 28 -28.61 -0.99 -0.98
C ALA A 28 -29.27 0.01 -0.02
N THR A 29 -28.84 1.26 -0.02
CA THR A 29 -29.23 2.25 1.02
C THR A 29 -30.05 3.43 0.51
N GLY A 30 -30.00 3.69 -0.79
CA GLY A 30 -30.55 4.91 -1.39
C GLY A 30 -29.73 6.18 -1.13
N ILE A 31 -28.56 6.08 -0.47
CA ILE A 31 -27.66 7.22 -0.21
C ILE A 31 -26.65 7.33 -1.36
N PRO A 32 -26.68 8.39 -2.17
CA PRO A 32 -25.71 8.60 -3.24
C PRO A 32 -24.28 8.75 -2.68
N VAL A 33 -23.29 8.22 -3.41
CA VAL A 33 -21.89 8.40 -3.09
C VAL A 33 -21.22 9.14 -4.24
N ARG A 34 -20.57 10.26 -3.92
CA ARG A 34 -19.76 11.02 -4.87
C ARG A 34 -18.29 10.86 -4.51
N LEU A 35 -17.49 10.40 -5.46
CA LEU A 35 -16.04 10.36 -5.30
C LEU A 35 -15.42 11.73 -5.53
N ASP A 36 -14.53 12.13 -4.65
CA ASP A 36 -13.73 13.35 -4.74
C ASP A 36 -12.28 12.96 -5.01
N PHE A 37 -11.74 13.37 -6.15
CA PHE A 37 -10.39 13.02 -6.60
C PHE A 37 -9.36 14.11 -6.28
N THR A 38 -9.65 14.98 -5.31
CA THR A 38 -8.66 15.97 -4.85
C THR A 38 -7.42 15.24 -4.31
N GLU A 39 -6.27 15.72 -4.71
CA GLU A 39 -5.00 15.14 -4.28
C GLU A 39 -4.84 15.21 -2.74
N ASP A 40 -4.14 14.23 -2.20
CA ASP A 40 -4.02 14.05 -0.76
C ASP A 40 -3.35 15.24 -0.06
N ASN A 41 -2.32 15.80 -0.68
CA ASN A 41 -1.62 16.99 -0.20
C ASN A 41 -2.48 18.28 -0.21
N GLU A 42 -3.57 18.30 -0.97
CA GLU A 42 -4.50 19.42 -1.02
C GLU A 42 -5.70 19.23 -0.09
N ILE A 43 -6.25 18.03 0.01
CA ILE A 43 -7.47 17.77 0.78
C ILE A 43 -7.20 17.66 2.29
N LYS A 44 -6.11 16.99 2.70
CA LYS A 44 -5.81 16.81 4.13
C LYS A 44 -5.65 18.11 4.90
N PRO A 45 -4.88 19.11 4.44
CA PRO A 45 -4.82 20.40 5.12
C PRO A 45 -6.19 21.07 5.28
N LYS A 46 -7.09 20.93 4.31
CA LYS A 46 -8.46 21.47 4.38
C LYS A 46 -9.30 20.75 5.43
N ILE A 47 -9.16 19.42 5.51
CA ILE A 47 -9.81 18.61 6.56
C ILE A 47 -9.31 19.04 7.94
N TRP A 48 -7.98 19.06 8.12
CA TRP A 48 -7.36 19.42 9.40
C TRP A 48 -7.78 20.83 9.86
N ALA A 49 -7.71 21.81 8.95
CA ALA A 49 -8.14 23.16 9.25
C ALA A 49 -9.62 23.26 9.61
N ALA A 50 -10.49 22.49 8.96
CA ALA A 50 -11.91 22.46 9.31
C ALA A 50 -12.12 21.89 10.71
N VAL A 51 -11.50 20.75 11.04
CA VAL A 51 -11.61 20.14 12.38
C VAL A 51 -11.05 21.07 13.46
N ASP A 52 -9.86 21.64 13.26
CA ASP A 52 -9.21 22.53 14.23
C ASP A 52 -10.05 23.79 14.51
N GLN A 53 -10.84 24.24 13.53
CA GLN A 53 -11.71 25.43 13.62
C GLN A 53 -13.15 25.10 14.02
N GLY A 54 -13.46 23.83 14.31
CA GLY A 54 -14.83 23.40 14.63
C GLY A 54 -15.82 23.56 13.47
N ARG A 55 -15.33 23.54 12.24
CA ARG A 55 -16.14 23.59 11.01
C ARG A 55 -16.35 22.17 10.46
N VAL A 56 -17.41 21.99 9.70
CA VAL A 56 -17.68 20.72 9.01
C VAL A 56 -16.59 20.46 7.96
N PRO A 57 -15.95 19.28 7.99
CA PRO A 57 -14.97 18.88 6.97
C PRO A 57 -15.58 18.80 5.56
N PRO A 58 -14.77 19.01 4.51
CA PRO A 58 -15.25 19.03 3.12
C PRO A 58 -15.59 17.64 2.56
N ILE A 59 -15.18 16.56 3.24
CA ILE A 59 -15.45 15.16 2.86
C ILE A 59 -15.97 14.38 4.07
N HIS A 60 -16.64 13.26 3.79
CA HIS A 60 -17.22 12.38 4.81
C HIS A 60 -16.33 11.18 5.12
N VAL A 61 -15.72 10.58 4.10
CA VAL A 61 -14.78 9.46 4.23
C VAL A 61 -13.54 9.74 3.41
N ASN A 62 -12.38 9.49 3.98
CA ASN A 62 -11.10 9.58 3.25
C ASN A 62 -10.54 8.18 3.01
N TRP A 63 -10.28 7.84 1.77
CA TRP A 63 -9.49 6.68 1.37
C TRP A 63 -8.04 7.12 1.24
N ASP A 64 -7.14 6.52 2.01
CA ASP A 64 -5.78 7.00 2.19
C ASP A 64 -4.82 5.84 2.38
N THR A 65 -3.53 6.06 2.13
CA THR A 65 -2.52 5.11 2.61
C THR A 65 -2.53 5.08 4.14
N THR A 66 -2.28 3.91 4.72
CA THR A 66 -2.29 3.78 6.19
C THR A 66 -1.28 4.72 6.85
N THR A 67 -0.10 4.92 6.24
CA THR A 67 0.89 5.86 6.75
C THR A 67 0.36 7.30 6.79
N ASN A 68 -0.25 7.77 5.71
CA ASN A 68 -0.82 9.11 5.65
C ASN A 68 -2.04 9.28 6.57
N ALA A 69 -2.92 8.28 6.63
CA ALA A 69 -4.05 8.27 7.56
C ALA A 69 -3.57 8.31 9.03
N THR A 70 -2.44 7.65 9.33
CA THR A 70 -1.84 7.68 10.67
C THR A 70 -1.38 9.09 11.06
N ILE A 71 -0.91 9.92 10.14
CA ILE A 71 -0.61 11.33 10.43
C ILE A 71 -1.87 12.05 10.92
N SER A 72 -3.01 11.85 10.25
CA SER A 72 -4.29 12.42 10.67
C SER A 72 -4.77 11.87 12.01
N ALA A 73 -4.55 10.57 12.25
CA ALA A 73 -4.88 9.91 13.52
C ALA A 73 -4.05 10.47 14.68
N LEU A 74 -2.74 10.60 14.52
CA LEU A 74 -1.82 11.16 15.55
C LEU A 74 -2.14 12.64 15.82
N ARG A 75 -2.64 13.36 14.83
CA ARG A 75 -3.15 14.72 14.97
C ARG A 75 -4.48 14.77 15.76
N GLY A 76 -5.14 13.64 15.94
CA GLY A 76 -6.40 13.55 16.69
C GLY A 76 -7.63 14.00 15.90
N VAL A 77 -7.56 14.06 14.59
CA VAL A 77 -8.66 14.54 13.73
C VAL A 77 -9.55 13.42 13.16
N THR A 78 -9.26 12.16 13.47
CA THR A 78 -10.05 11.01 13.00
C THR A 78 -11.06 10.56 14.06
N VAL A 79 -12.21 10.05 13.60
CA VAL A 79 -13.20 9.37 14.46
C VAL A 79 -12.68 7.98 14.82
N ASP A 80 -12.89 7.53 16.07
CA ASP A 80 -12.64 6.13 16.43
C ASP A 80 -13.75 5.24 15.83
N LEU A 81 -13.35 4.23 15.09
CA LEU A 81 -14.21 3.31 14.36
C LEU A 81 -14.38 1.96 15.07
N GLY A 82 -13.95 1.84 16.32
CA GLY A 82 -14.00 0.58 17.07
C GLY A 82 -15.42 0.03 17.34
N ASP A 83 -16.45 0.84 17.11
CA ASP A 83 -17.85 0.45 17.21
C ASP A 83 -18.46 -0.10 15.91
N LEU A 84 -17.69 -0.16 14.83
CA LEU A 84 -18.17 -0.69 13.55
C LEU A 84 -18.45 -2.20 13.62
N LYS A 85 -19.49 -2.61 12.92
CA LYS A 85 -19.81 -4.03 12.77
C LYS A 85 -18.85 -4.70 11.78
N GLY A 86 -18.48 -5.94 12.09
CA GLY A 86 -17.69 -6.78 11.20
C GLY A 86 -16.18 -6.70 11.41
N LEU A 87 -15.67 -5.80 12.26
CA LEU A 87 -14.23 -5.67 12.52
C LEU A 87 -13.60 -6.95 13.06
N ASP A 88 -14.28 -7.63 13.99
CA ASP A 88 -13.77 -8.86 14.64
C ASP A 88 -13.59 -10.03 13.67
N GLY A 89 -14.25 -9.99 12.51
CA GLY A 89 -14.17 -11.02 11.48
C GLY A 89 -13.04 -10.81 10.47
N LEU A 90 -12.30 -9.70 10.53
CA LEU A 90 -11.27 -9.36 9.58
C LEU A 90 -9.91 -9.96 9.96
N LEU A 91 -9.00 -10.05 8.97
CA LEU A 91 -7.59 -10.32 9.22
C LEU A 91 -6.98 -9.22 10.11
N SER A 92 -6.02 -9.57 10.94
CA SER A 92 -5.39 -8.62 11.87
C SER A 92 -4.81 -7.38 11.19
N ILE A 93 -4.41 -7.48 9.94
CA ILE A 93 -3.89 -6.36 9.15
C ILE A 93 -4.94 -5.28 8.86
N ALA A 94 -6.24 -5.56 9.05
CA ALA A 94 -7.29 -4.56 8.97
C ALA A 94 -7.15 -3.46 10.04
N LYS A 95 -6.52 -3.79 11.16
CA LYS A 95 -6.23 -2.84 12.22
C LYS A 95 -4.82 -2.26 12.04
N PRO A 96 -4.66 -0.93 12.02
CA PRO A 96 -3.32 -0.35 12.00
C PRO A 96 -2.55 -0.72 13.28
N THR A 97 -1.29 -1.11 13.13
CA THR A 97 -0.44 -1.50 14.25
C THR A 97 0.29 -0.28 14.85
N GLY A 98 0.56 -0.33 16.15
CA GLY A 98 1.33 0.70 16.85
C GLY A 98 0.53 1.98 17.19
N ILE A 99 -0.80 1.97 16.99
CA ILE A 99 -1.70 3.06 17.35
C ILE A 99 -2.92 2.52 18.09
N ASP A 100 -3.38 3.24 19.11
CA ASP A 100 -4.52 2.84 19.91
C ASP A 100 -5.86 3.04 19.18
N GLY A 101 -6.83 2.19 19.52
CA GLY A 101 -8.18 2.25 18.93
C GLY A 101 -8.25 1.83 17.47
N TRP A 102 -9.24 2.39 16.77
CA TRP A 102 -9.47 2.19 15.34
C TRP A 102 -9.59 3.54 14.64
N PRO A 103 -8.50 4.31 14.50
CA PRO A 103 -8.57 5.61 13.85
C PRO A 103 -8.82 5.53 12.34
N LEU A 104 -8.66 4.34 11.77
CA LEU A 104 -8.97 3.96 10.39
C LEU A 104 -9.20 2.44 10.34
N VAL A 105 -9.76 1.96 9.24
CA VAL A 105 -9.85 0.54 8.91
C VAL A 105 -9.10 0.31 7.62
N ASN A 106 -8.04 -0.52 7.66
CA ASN A 106 -7.38 -0.97 6.44
C ASN A 106 -8.33 -1.88 5.65
N THR A 107 -8.37 -1.72 4.35
CA THR A 107 -9.35 -2.39 3.48
C THR A 107 -8.74 -3.44 2.56
N TYR A 108 -7.45 -3.36 2.33
CA TYR A 108 -6.64 -4.33 1.57
C TYR A 108 -5.17 -4.11 1.88
N SER A 109 -4.35 -5.05 1.44
CA SER A 109 -2.90 -4.93 1.48
C SER A 109 -2.30 -4.93 0.08
N TYR A 110 -1.04 -4.51 -0.02
CA TYR A 110 -0.23 -4.64 -1.22
C TYR A 110 1.22 -4.91 -0.84
N VAL A 111 1.94 -5.59 -1.73
CA VAL A 111 3.29 -6.08 -1.44
C VAL A 111 4.28 -5.49 -2.44
N TYR A 112 5.41 -5.01 -1.93
CA TYR A 112 6.54 -4.58 -2.75
C TYR A 112 7.38 -5.80 -3.15
N VAL A 113 7.09 -6.34 -4.31
CA VAL A 113 7.66 -7.60 -4.80
C VAL A 113 9.00 -7.41 -5.52
N CYS A 114 9.76 -8.49 -5.61
CA CYS A 114 10.86 -8.60 -6.55
C CYS A 114 10.31 -8.95 -7.93
N ALA A 115 10.07 -7.95 -8.76
CA ALA A 115 9.70 -8.12 -10.15
C ALA A 115 10.95 -8.39 -10.98
N TYR A 116 10.86 -9.34 -11.94
CA TYR A 116 12.02 -9.73 -12.74
C TYR A 116 11.62 -10.19 -14.15
N ARG A 117 12.57 -10.12 -15.07
CA ARG A 117 12.43 -10.70 -16.41
C ARG A 117 12.85 -12.17 -16.39
N PRO A 118 11.98 -13.11 -16.78
CA PRO A 118 12.29 -14.54 -16.78
C PRO A 118 13.54 -14.92 -17.56
N GLU A 119 13.80 -14.25 -18.68
CA GLU A 119 14.99 -14.54 -19.50
C GLU A 119 16.31 -14.25 -18.79
N ALA A 120 16.32 -13.35 -17.83
CA ALA A 120 17.49 -13.05 -17.01
C ALA A 120 17.72 -14.09 -15.89
N PHE A 121 16.73 -14.96 -15.65
CA PHE A 121 16.71 -15.95 -14.59
C PHE A 121 16.29 -17.33 -15.11
N PRO A 122 17.07 -17.95 -16.01
CA PRO A 122 16.72 -19.23 -16.64
C PRO A 122 16.63 -20.40 -15.65
N ASP A 123 17.30 -20.30 -14.50
CA ASP A 123 17.32 -21.35 -13.46
C ASP A 123 16.20 -21.20 -12.42
N GLY A 124 15.36 -20.18 -12.54
CA GLY A 124 14.23 -19.90 -11.64
C GLY A 124 14.24 -18.49 -11.08
N PRO A 125 13.21 -18.12 -10.30
CA PRO A 125 13.05 -16.76 -9.78
C PRO A 125 14.18 -16.39 -8.80
N PRO A 126 14.44 -15.07 -8.62
CA PRO A 126 15.39 -14.58 -7.62
C PRO A 126 15.05 -15.08 -6.21
N GLU A 127 15.96 -15.83 -5.58
CA GLU A 127 15.77 -16.36 -4.21
C GLU A 127 16.11 -15.33 -3.12
N SER A 128 16.89 -14.30 -3.45
CA SER A 128 17.37 -13.29 -2.52
C SER A 128 17.45 -11.91 -3.20
N TRP A 129 17.09 -10.86 -2.49
CA TRP A 129 17.30 -9.49 -2.92
C TRP A 129 18.77 -9.14 -3.17
N ARG A 130 19.71 -9.88 -2.59
CA ARG A 130 21.15 -9.68 -2.82
C ARG A 130 21.57 -9.91 -4.27
N VAL A 131 20.73 -10.54 -5.08
CA VAL A 131 20.96 -10.66 -6.53
C VAL A 131 21.11 -9.29 -7.21
N MET A 132 20.49 -8.25 -6.67
CA MET A 132 20.66 -6.88 -7.17
C MET A 132 22.12 -6.37 -7.09
N LEU A 133 22.96 -6.98 -6.25
CA LEU A 133 24.37 -6.64 -6.08
C LEU A 133 25.28 -7.37 -7.07
N ASP A 134 24.76 -8.35 -7.83
CA ASP A 134 25.55 -9.07 -8.83
C ASP A 134 25.94 -8.11 -9.98
N PRO A 135 27.24 -7.96 -10.29
CA PRO A 135 27.72 -7.06 -11.35
C PRO A 135 27.11 -7.33 -12.73
N LYS A 136 26.60 -8.55 -12.99
CA LYS A 136 25.92 -8.86 -14.26
C LYS A 136 24.66 -8.04 -14.49
N PHE A 137 24.05 -7.49 -13.44
CA PHE A 137 22.88 -6.63 -13.51
C PHE A 137 23.17 -5.14 -13.44
N LYS A 138 24.44 -4.74 -13.67
CA LYS A 138 24.81 -3.34 -13.71
C LYS A 138 23.96 -2.56 -14.74
N GLY A 139 23.31 -1.47 -14.29
CA GLY A 139 22.39 -0.66 -15.10
C GLY A 139 21.05 -1.35 -15.42
N ARG A 140 20.76 -2.47 -14.76
CA ARG A 140 19.58 -3.29 -15.05
C ARG A 140 18.70 -3.59 -13.82
N VAL A 141 18.94 -2.87 -12.74
CA VAL A 141 18.15 -2.91 -11.50
C VAL A 141 17.40 -1.61 -11.33
N ALA A 142 16.16 -1.64 -10.84
CA ALA A 142 15.40 -0.45 -10.55
C ALA A 142 14.80 -0.45 -9.14
N LEU A 143 14.77 0.73 -8.53
CA LEU A 143 14.09 1.03 -7.26
C LEU A 143 13.28 2.31 -7.41
N TYR A 144 12.31 2.52 -6.50
CA TYR A 144 11.69 3.84 -6.36
C TYR A 144 12.76 4.90 -6.01
N ASP A 145 12.56 6.11 -6.46
CA ASP A 145 13.54 7.21 -6.37
C ASP A 145 13.79 7.72 -4.93
N ASP A 146 12.93 7.34 -4.00
CA ASP A 146 13.04 7.56 -2.55
C ASP A 146 13.32 6.27 -1.75
N GLY A 147 13.38 5.11 -2.42
CA GLY A 147 13.55 3.82 -1.79
C GLY A 147 12.32 3.28 -1.07
N ILE A 148 11.13 3.88 -1.26
CA ILE A 148 9.89 3.38 -0.65
C ILE A 148 9.68 1.89 -0.99
N GLY A 149 9.14 1.15 -0.03
CA GLY A 149 8.94 -0.30 -0.19
C GLY A 149 10.20 -1.13 0.02
N PHE A 150 11.39 -0.59 -0.19
CA PHE A 150 12.63 -1.34 -0.04
C PHE A 150 13.46 -0.94 1.19
N ASN A 151 13.29 0.25 1.75
CA ASN A 151 14.10 0.70 2.90
C ASN A 151 14.16 -0.31 4.07
N PRO A 152 13.04 -0.87 4.58
CA PRO A 152 13.10 -1.91 5.61
C PRO A 152 13.73 -3.22 5.12
N ILE A 153 13.47 -3.58 3.87
CA ILE A 153 13.99 -4.80 3.26
C ILE A 153 15.51 -4.72 3.06
N ALA A 154 16.02 -3.54 2.71
CA ALA A 154 17.46 -3.31 2.57
C ALA A 154 18.23 -3.64 3.86
N VAL A 155 17.65 -3.39 5.04
CA VAL A 155 18.25 -3.75 6.34
C VAL A 155 18.46 -5.26 6.41
N ILE A 156 17.43 -6.04 6.08
CA ILE A 156 17.48 -7.50 6.14
C ILE A 156 18.42 -8.05 5.05
N ALA A 157 18.31 -7.55 3.84
CA ALA A 157 19.18 -7.92 2.72
C ALA A 157 20.65 -7.55 2.95
N GLY A 158 20.90 -6.48 3.73
CA GLY A 158 22.23 -6.05 4.18
C GLY A 158 22.83 -6.87 5.32
N GLY A 159 22.06 -7.85 5.85
CA GLY A 159 22.51 -8.74 6.93
C GLY A 159 22.02 -8.36 8.32
N GLY A 160 21.17 -7.35 8.45
CA GLY A 160 20.41 -7.06 9.65
C GLY A 160 19.15 -7.91 9.77
N THR A 161 18.27 -7.52 10.68
CA THR A 161 16.99 -8.19 10.96
C THR A 161 15.84 -7.19 11.02
N ALA A 162 14.61 -7.67 11.00
CA ALA A 162 13.44 -6.80 11.21
C ALA A 162 13.44 -6.10 12.58
N ALA A 163 14.08 -6.70 13.59
CA ALA A 163 14.21 -6.12 14.92
C ALA A 163 15.17 -4.91 14.98
N ASP A 164 16.01 -4.73 13.98
CA ASP A 164 16.88 -3.55 13.87
C ASP A 164 16.11 -2.29 13.46
N ILE A 165 14.93 -2.45 12.88
CA ILE A 165 14.11 -1.34 12.37
C ILE A 165 13.27 -0.72 13.50
N PRO A 166 13.30 0.59 13.72
CA PRO A 166 14.03 1.64 12.97
C PRO A 166 15.42 2.00 13.54
N ASP A 167 15.85 1.37 14.64
CA ASP A 167 16.96 1.84 15.48
C ASP A 167 18.33 1.67 14.84
N ASN A 168 18.48 0.67 13.98
CA ASN A 168 19.73 0.39 13.27
C ASN A 168 19.50 0.12 11.76
N MET A 169 19.41 1.18 10.99
CA MET A 169 19.25 1.11 9.53
C MET A 169 20.57 0.91 8.77
N GLU A 170 21.71 0.90 9.46
CA GLU A 170 23.04 0.86 8.83
C GLU A 170 23.27 -0.33 7.89
N PRO A 171 22.82 -1.57 8.19
CA PRO A 171 22.92 -2.67 7.23
C PRO A 171 22.24 -2.35 5.89
N GLY A 172 21.08 -1.68 5.92
CA GLY A 172 20.38 -1.24 4.71
C GLY A 172 21.12 -0.13 3.95
N TYR A 173 21.69 0.82 4.66
CA TYR A 173 22.49 1.87 4.04
C TYR A 173 23.77 1.31 3.40
N GLN A 174 24.37 0.30 4.02
CA GLN A 174 25.51 -0.40 3.40
C GLN A 174 25.08 -1.16 2.14
N PHE A 175 23.91 -1.84 2.17
CA PHE A 175 23.34 -2.46 0.97
C PHE A 175 23.18 -1.45 -0.18
N TYR A 176 22.68 -0.25 0.10
CA TYR A 176 22.55 0.79 -0.92
C TYR A 176 23.89 1.28 -1.47
N ARG A 177 24.92 1.46 -0.62
CA ARG A 177 26.27 1.82 -1.08
C ARG A 177 26.84 0.75 -2.02
N ASP A 178 26.56 -0.51 -1.74
CA ASP A 178 27.01 -1.61 -2.60
C ASP A 178 26.16 -1.66 -3.89
N LEU A 179 24.85 -1.46 -3.81
CA LEU A 179 23.97 -1.41 -4.96
C LEU A 179 24.27 -0.25 -5.91
N LYS A 180 24.70 0.89 -5.38
CA LYS A 180 25.11 2.05 -6.19
C LYS A 180 26.19 1.69 -7.21
N LYS A 181 27.06 0.72 -6.91
CA LYS A 181 28.11 0.23 -7.85
C LYS A 181 27.49 -0.42 -9.09
N ASN A 182 26.27 -0.92 -8.99
CA ASN A 182 25.47 -1.48 -10.10
C ASN A 182 24.65 -0.42 -10.86
N GLU A 183 24.81 0.86 -10.54
CA GLU A 183 24.15 1.96 -11.24
C GLU A 183 22.65 1.73 -11.45
N PRO A 184 21.86 1.51 -10.37
CA PRO A 184 20.44 1.24 -10.51
C PRO A 184 19.70 2.44 -11.08
N LEU A 185 18.62 2.16 -11.84
CA LEU A 185 17.67 3.17 -12.27
C LEU A 185 16.74 3.51 -11.09
N LEU A 186 16.47 4.80 -10.94
CA LEU A 186 15.57 5.30 -9.90
C LEU A 186 14.39 6.00 -10.56
N GLY A 187 13.16 5.64 -10.20
CA GLY A 187 11.96 6.19 -10.82
C GLY A 187 10.68 5.84 -10.08
N GLU A 188 9.58 5.98 -10.80
CA GLU A 188 8.23 5.75 -10.30
C GLU A 188 7.53 4.61 -11.07
N ASP A 189 6.29 4.30 -10.70
CA ASP A 189 5.50 3.19 -11.25
C ASP A 189 5.47 3.12 -12.79
N ALA A 190 5.27 4.27 -13.44
CA ALA A 190 5.22 4.36 -14.90
C ALA A 190 6.57 4.06 -15.56
N ASP A 191 7.66 4.41 -14.90
CA ASP A 191 9.02 4.17 -15.38
C ASP A 191 9.32 2.66 -15.40
N PHE A 192 8.99 1.93 -14.33
CA PHE A 192 9.22 0.49 -14.26
C PHE A 192 8.52 -0.26 -15.39
N THR A 193 7.26 0.07 -15.68
CA THR A 193 6.53 -0.52 -16.79
C THR A 193 7.25 -0.27 -18.12
N THR A 194 7.69 0.96 -18.36
CA THR A 194 8.42 1.36 -19.57
C THR A 194 9.77 0.64 -19.68
N TRP A 195 10.54 0.59 -18.60
CA TRP A 195 11.86 -0.04 -18.58
C TRP A 195 11.78 -1.56 -18.79
N PHE A 196 10.79 -2.25 -18.19
CA PHE A 196 10.54 -3.66 -18.48
C PHE A 196 10.13 -3.88 -19.93
N GLN A 197 9.23 -3.05 -20.47
CA GLN A 197 8.78 -3.13 -21.84
C GLN A 197 9.92 -2.98 -22.84
N ASN A 198 10.83 -2.03 -22.61
CA ASN A 198 11.98 -1.75 -23.44
C ASN A 198 13.15 -2.72 -23.19
N GLY A 199 13.08 -3.56 -22.17
CA GLY A 199 14.17 -4.45 -21.79
C GLY A 199 15.37 -3.73 -21.17
N GLU A 200 15.16 -2.57 -20.58
CA GLU A 200 16.21 -1.78 -19.92
C GLU A 200 16.58 -2.33 -18.54
N ILE A 201 15.61 -2.93 -17.83
CA ILE A 201 15.84 -3.54 -16.51
C ILE A 201 15.50 -5.04 -16.52
N ASP A 202 16.15 -5.77 -15.61
CA ASP A 202 15.89 -7.19 -15.35
C ASP A 202 15.27 -7.44 -13.98
N ILE A 203 15.45 -6.51 -13.04
CA ILE A 203 14.98 -6.63 -11.66
C ILE A 203 14.46 -5.27 -11.19
N ALA A 204 13.33 -5.28 -10.47
CA ALA A 204 12.83 -4.09 -9.77
C ALA A 204 12.16 -4.45 -8.45
N CYS A 205 12.23 -3.54 -7.47
CA CYS A 205 11.30 -3.53 -6.36
C CYS A 205 10.11 -2.63 -6.71
N THR A 206 8.94 -3.22 -6.91
CA THR A 206 7.71 -2.50 -7.24
C THR A 206 6.50 -3.16 -6.60
N ILE A 207 5.36 -2.49 -6.54
CA ILE A 207 4.15 -3.10 -6.00
C ILE A 207 3.60 -4.19 -6.92
N SER A 208 3.06 -5.26 -6.33
CA SER A 208 2.53 -6.43 -7.05
C SER A 208 1.46 -6.06 -8.07
N VAL A 209 0.64 -5.05 -7.80
CA VAL A 209 -0.39 -4.53 -8.72
C VAL A 209 0.22 -4.03 -10.03
N ASN A 210 1.35 -3.31 -9.96
CA ASN A 210 2.03 -2.79 -11.15
C ASN A 210 2.67 -3.91 -11.96
N ALA A 211 3.32 -4.87 -11.31
CA ALA A 211 3.89 -6.03 -11.96
C ALA A 211 2.80 -6.85 -12.69
N ARG A 212 1.66 -7.07 -12.03
CA ARG A 212 0.50 -7.72 -12.62
C ARG A 212 -0.05 -6.96 -13.83
N ALA A 213 -0.25 -5.64 -13.69
CA ALA A 213 -0.77 -4.80 -14.77
C ALA A 213 0.18 -4.80 -15.99
N ALA A 214 1.49 -4.78 -15.76
CA ALA A 214 2.49 -4.91 -16.83
C ALA A 214 2.38 -6.27 -17.53
N LYS A 215 2.29 -7.37 -16.79
CA LYS A 215 2.10 -8.72 -17.33
C LYS A 215 0.81 -8.85 -18.14
N GLN A 216 -0.30 -8.28 -17.67
CA GLN A 216 -1.57 -8.27 -18.38
C GLN A 216 -1.52 -7.49 -19.71
N LYS A 217 -0.61 -6.52 -19.84
CA LYS A 217 -0.31 -5.82 -21.10
C LYS A 217 0.63 -6.61 -22.02
N GLY A 218 1.01 -7.83 -21.67
CA GLY A 218 1.90 -8.69 -22.47
C GLY A 218 3.40 -8.41 -22.26
N ILE A 219 3.77 -7.63 -21.26
CA ILE A 219 5.18 -7.43 -20.90
C ILE A 219 5.66 -8.70 -20.19
N ASN A 220 6.83 -9.21 -20.61
CA ASN A 220 7.40 -10.42 -20.01
C ASN A 220 8.06 -10.09 -18.66
N VAL A 221 7.25 -10.05 -17.64
CA VAL A 221 7.61 -9.79 -16.24
C VAL A 221 6.91 -10.81 -15.34
N GLU A 222 7.65 -11.31 -14.38
CA GLU A 222 7.18 -12.15 -13.27
C GLU A 222 7.60 -11.50 -11.96
N TRP A 223 7.12 -12.03 -10.84
CA TRP A 223 7.52 -11.55 -9.51
C TRP A 223 7.61 -12.69 -8.50
N THR A 224 8.34 -12.43 -7.43
CA THR A 224 8.53 -13.37 -6.33
C THR A 224 8.69 -12.62 -5.01
N VAL A 225 8.60 -13.37 -3.91
CA VAL A 225 8.95 -12.92 -2.56
C VAL A 225 10.25 -13.62 -2.17
N PRO A 226 11.42 -12.93 -2.22
CA PRO A 226 12.70 -13.49 -1.82
C PRO A 226 12.74 -13.89 -0.35
N LYS A 227 13.78 -14.66 0.04
CA LYS A 227 13.92 -15.20 1.41
C LYS A 227 13.99 -14.14 2.52
N GLU A 228 14.46 -12.94 2.22
CA GLU A 228 14.46 -11.81 3.15
C GLU A 228 13.07 -11.21 3.37
N GLY A 229 12.09 -11.67 2.60
CA GLY A 229 10.72 -11.15 2.61
C GLY A 229 10.52 -9.94 1.70
N CYS A 230 9.29 -9.48 1.69
CA CYS A 230 8.87 -8.27 0.99
C CYS A 230 8.08 -7.39 1.95
N LYS A 231 8.19 -6.07 1.79
CA LYS A 231 7.38 -5.13 2.58
C LYS A 231 5.92 -5.25 2.17
N VAL A 232 5.03 -5.31 3.15
CA VAL A 232 3.58 -5.21 2.98
C VAL A 232 3.10 -3.88 3.55
N ASP A 233 2.29 -3.17 2.77
CA ASP A 233 1.59 -1.96 3.20
C ASP A 233 0.08 -2.14 3.00
N THR A 234 -0.67 -1.18 3.50
CA THR A 234 -2.13 -1.15 3.48
C THR A 234 -2.63 0.24 3.14
N ASP A 235 -3.82 0.29 2.57
CA ASP A 235 -4.62 1.50 2.46
C ASP A 235 -5.92 1.30 3.24
N GLY A 236 -6.49 2.39 3.71
CA GLY A 236 -7.66 2.31 4.56
C GLY A 236 -8.63 3.48 4.41
N LEU A 237 -9.74 3.34 5.09
CA LEU A 237 -10.79 4.33 5.16
C LEU A 237 -10.85 4.94 6.56
N TRP A 238 -10.98 6.25 6.63
CA TRP A 238 -11.16 6.97 7.88
C TRP A 238 -12.15 8.11 7.75
N ILE A 239 -12.70 8.54 8.89
CA ILE A 239 -13.74 9.58 8.97
C ILE A 239 -13.17 10.78 9.73
N PRO A 240 -13.22 12.00 9.18
CA PRO A 240 -12.82 13.19 9.91
C PRO A 240 -13.81 13.52 11.03
N LYS A 241 -13.31 14.00 12.16
CA LYS A 241 -14.15 14.54 13.25
C LYS A 241 -14.90 15.79 12.82
N GLY A 242 -16.03 16.06 13.45
CA GLY A 242 -16.79 17.28 13.26
C GLY A 242 -17.87 17.20 12.19
N LEU A 243 -18.14 16.02 11.64
CA LEU A 243 -19.31 15.79 10.80
C LEU A 243 -20.61 15.91 11.62
N PRO A 244 -21.71 16.38 11.03
CA PRO A 244 -23.03 16.25 11.61
C PRO A 244 -23.36 14.77 11.91
N ALA A 245 -24.09 14.49 12.98
CA ALA A 245 -24.35 13.13 13.45
C ALA A 245 -24.94 12.19 12.38
N ASN A 246 -25.82 12.71 11.51
CA ASN A 246 -26.37 11.94 10.41
C ASN A 246 -25.32 11.59 9.34
N GLU A 247 -24.39 12.49 9.06
CA GLU A 247 -23.31 12.29 8.08
C GLU A 247 -22.26 11.32 8.64
N GLU A 248 -21.89 11.45 9.91
CA GLU A 248 -20.99 10.50 10.58
C GLU A 248 -21.61 9.10 10.61
N TYR A 249 -22.90 8.97 10.93
CA TYR A 249 -23.61 7.70 10.91
C TYR A 249 -23.51 7.01 9.55
N TRP A 250 -23.81 7.71 8.46
CA TRP A 250 -23.78 7.14 7.12
C TRP A 250 -22.35 6.88 6.63
N SER A 251 -21.39 7.68 7.06
CA SER A 251 -19.95 7.43 6.82
C SER A 251 -19.50 6.10 7.46
N LYS A 252 -19.90 5.86 8.70
CA LYS A 252 -19.67 4.59 9.38
C LYS A 252 -20.32 3.42 8.64
N ARG A 253 -21.58 3.58 8.18
CA ARG A 253 -22.29 2.55 7.37
C ARG A 253 -21.56 2.27 6.05
N PHE A 254 -21.00 3.29 5.42
CA PHE A 254 -20.21 3.10 4.20
C PHE A 254 -18.95 2.25 4.44
N ILE A 255 -18.21 2.52 5.52
CA ILE A 255 -17.04 1.71 5.88
C ILE A 255 -17.44 0.27 6.25
N GLU A 256 -18.53 0.09 7.04
CA GLU A 256 -19.05 -1.25 7.34
C GLU A 256 -19.41 -2.03 6.07
N PHE A 257 -19.99 -1.35 5.09
CA PHE A 257 -20.32 -1.96 3.80
C PHE A 257 -19.04 -2.35 3.04
N ALA A 258 -18.04 -1.44 2.99
CA ALA A 258 -16.78 -1.67 2.28
C ALA A 258 -15.97 -2.87 2.81
N ILE A 259 -16.15 -3.26 4.08
CA ILE A 259 -15.49 -4.41 4.70
C ILE A 259 -16.35 -5.69 4.72
N THR A 260 -17.54 -5.68 4.10
CA THR A 260 -18.30 -6.91 3.93
C THR A 260 -17.62 -7.86 2.95
N ARG A 261 -17.94 -9.17 3.07
CA ARG A 261 -17.43 -10.18 2.15
C ARG A 261 -17.65 -9.79 0.68
N GLU A 262 -18.87 -9.40 0.34
CA GLU A 262 -19.29 -9.09 -1.02
C GLU A 262 -18.54 -7.86 -1.60
N ALA A 263 -18.45 -6.79 -0.82
CA ALA A 263 -17.74 -5.59 -1.25
C ALA A 263 -16.25 -5.85 -1.39
N GLN A 264 -15.63 -6.56 -0.44
CA GLN A 264 -14.22 -6.92 -0.48
C GLN A 264 -13.87 -7.81 -1.68
N GLU A 265 -14.69 -8.82 -1.95
CA GLU A 265 -14.51 -9.71 -3.10
C GLU A 265 -14.55 -8.92 -4.41
N LYS A 266 -15.53 -8.05 -4.58
CA LYS A 266 -15.70 -7.26 -5.80
C LYS A 266 -14.62 -6.18 -5.96
N TRP A 267 -14.40 -5.37 -4.92
CA TRP A 267 -13.45 -4.26 -4.97
C TRP A 267 -12.01 -4.73 -5.14
N CYS A 268 -11.58 -5.66 -4.30
CA CYS A 268 -10.20 -6.12 -4.31
C CYS A 268 -9.85 -6.92 -5.57
N SER A 269 -10.79 -7.72 -6.11
CA SER A 269 -10.54 -8.48 -7.35
C SER A 269 -10.32 -7.58 -8.57
N LEU A 270 -11.01 -6.44 -8.66
CA LEU A 270 -10.85 -5.48 -9.75
C LEU A 270 -9.42 -4.93 -9.85
N LEU A 271 -8.76 -4.73 -8.71
CA LEU A 271 -7.37 -4.25 -8.63
C LEU A 271 -6.35 -5.37 -8.46
N GLY A 272 -6.78 -6.59 -8.15
CA GLY A 272 -5.87 -7.69 -7.80
C GLY A 272 -5.16 -7.47 -6.46
N LEU A 273 -5.88 -6.87 -5.51
CA LEU A 273 -5.38 -6.58 -4.16
C LEU A 273 -5.84 -7.64 -3.17
N PRO A 274 -4.96 -8.10 -2.26
CA PRO A 274 -5.33 -8.98 -1.17
C PRO A 274 -6.32 -8.30 -0.21
N PRO A 275 -7.55 -8.86 -0.04
CA PRO A 275 -8.54 -8.29 0.85
C PRO A 275 -8.18 -8.49 2.33
N VAL A 276 -8.81 -7.71 3.22
CA VAL A 276 -8.74 -7.94 4.67
C VAL A 276 -9.84 -8.90 5.17
N TYR A 277 -10.82 -9.23 4.33
CA TYR A 277 -11.82 -10.25 4.65
C TYR A 277 -11.21 -11.65 4.42
N PRO A 278 -11.16 -12.53 5.45
CA PRO A 278 -10.48 -13.81 5.34
C PRO A 278 -11.23 -14.80 4.42
N GLY A 279 -10.45 -15.71 3.80
CA GLY A 279 -11.00 -16.84 3.04
C GLY A 279 -11.66 -16.46 1.71
N LEU A 280 -11.35 -15.30 1.15
CA LEU A 280 -11.71 -14.96 -0.22
C LEU A 280 -10.70 -15.58 -1.19
N GLU A 281 -11.20 -16.19 -2.26
CA GLU A 281 -10.35 -16.75 -3.29
C GLU A 281 -9.68 -15.63 -4.10
N PRO A 282 -8.37 -15.73 -4.37
CA PRO A 282 -7.70 -14.79 -5.24
C PRO A 282 -8.23 -14.91 -6.69
N PRO A 283 -8.06 -13.86 -7.52
CA PRO A 283 -8.24 -14.00 -8.96
C PRO A 283 -7.40 -15.17 -9.51
N ALA A 284 -7.89 -15.83 -10.57
CA ALA A 284 -7.29 -17.06 -11.09
C ALA A 284 -5.80 -16.90 -11.47
N ASP A 285 -5.42 -15.73 -11.98
CA ASP A 285 -4.04 -15.38 -12.35
C ASP A 285 -3.12 -15.12 -11.13
N LEU A 286 -3.70 -14.99 -9.93
CA LEU A 286 -2.99 -14.79 -8.66
C LEU A 286 -3.10 -16.00 -7.72
N ALA A 287 -3.66 -17.11 -8.18
CA ALA A 287 -3.77 -18.32 -7.37
C ALA A 287 -2.37 -18.84 -6.98
N GLY A 288 -2.13 -18.99 -5.67
CA GLY A 288 -0.82 -19.42 -5.15
C GLY A 288 0.28 -18.36 -5.16
N ASP A 289 -0.03 -17.13 -5.50
CA ASP A 289 0.93 -16.01 -5.44
C ASP A 289 1.29 -15.70 -3.98
N PRO A 290 2.58 -15.79 -3.58
CA PRO A 290 3.01 -15.46 -2.22
C PRO A 290 2.85 -13.98 -1.87
N ALA A 291 2.65 -13.11 -2.87
CA ALA A 291 2.35 -11.69 -2.69
C ALA A 291 0.85 -11.39 -2.59
N TYR A 292 -0.01 -12.43 -2.56
CA TYR A 292 -1.45 -12.29 -2.36
C TYR A 292 -1.89 -13.01 -1.07
N PRO A 293 -1.60 -12.45 0.11
CA PRO A 293 -1.94 -13.08 1.39
C PRO A 293 -3.46 -13.04 1.63
N THR A 294 -4.05 -14.20 1.98
CA THR A 294 -5.48 -14.37 2.28
C THR A 294 -5.73 -14.96 3.66
N ALA A 295 -4.68 -15.44 4.33
CA ALA A 295 -4.73 -16.04 5.65
C ALA A 295 -3.58 -15.54 6.53
N PRO A 296 -3.67 -15.64 7.88
CA PRO A 296 -2.61 -15.17 8.77
C PRO A 296 -1.23 -15.73 8.47
N ALA A 297 -1.11 -17.01 8.10
CA ALA A 297 0.16 -17.66 7.79
C ALA A 297 0.86 -17.07 6.54
N ASP A 298 0.12 -16.49 5.62
CA ASP A 298 0.67 -15.91 4.39
C ASP A 298 1.51 -14.66 4.68
N PHE A 299 1.27 -14.00 5.82
CA PHE A 299 2.02 -12.80 6.24
C PHE A 299 3.37 -13.12 6.88
N GLU A 300 3.69 -14.39 7.18
CA GLU A 300 4.95 -14.76 7.85
C GLU A 300 6.21 -14.41 7.05
N LYS A 301 6.11 -14.38 5.73
CA LYS A 301 7.20 -13.97 4.81
C LYS A 301 7.15 -12.50 4.42
N LEU A 302 6.22 -11.75 4.98
CA LEU A 302 6.07 -10.34 4.68
C LEU A 302 6.54 -9.49 5.87
N VAL A 303 7.14 -8.35 5.56
CA VAL A 303 7.66 -7.40 6.55
C VAL A 303 6.68 -6.26 6.68
N SER A 304 6.01 -6.19 7.82
CA SER A 304 5.14 -5.07 8.19
C SER A 304 5.86 -4.18 9.20
N VAL A 305 5.83 -2.88 8.94
CA VAL A 305 6.37 -1.87 9.88
C VAL A 305 5.19 -1.09 10.45
N PRO A 306 5.08 -0.95 11.78
CA PRO A 306 4.02 -0.15 12.39
C PRO A 306 3.93 1.26 11.78
N SER A 307 2.73 1.71 11.46
CA SER A 307 2.54 2.98 10.75
C SER A 307 3.07 4.22 11.48
N PRO A 308 3.05 4.33 12.84
CA PRO A 308 3.71 5.44 13.53
C PRO A 308 5.22 5.46 13.32
N ILE A 309 5.87 4.29 13.24
CA ILE A 309 7.30 4.19 12.91
C ILE A 309 7.57 4.70 11.49
N LEU A 310 6.71 4.35 10.53
CA LEU A 310 6.80 4.85 9.17
C LEU A 310 6.62 6.37 9.11
N VAL A 311 5.62 6.90 9.80
CA VAL A 311 5.38 8.36 9.87
C VAL A 311 6.60 9.11 10.38
N GLU A 312 7.24 8.60 11.43
CA GLU A 312 8.40 9.26 12.04
C GLU A 312 9.67 9.10 11.21
N ASN A 313 9.89 7.92 10.61
CA ASN A 313 11.20 7.54 10.08
C ASN A 313 11.29 7.57 8.54
N GLN A 314 10.20 7.40 7.80
CA GLN A 314 10.28 7.42 6.33
C GLN A 314 10.94 8.68 5.76
N PRO A 315 10.64 9.90 6.21
CA PRO A 315 11.33 11.08 5.71
C PRO A 315 12.85 11.03 5.92
N ILE A 316 13.29 10.44 7.03
CA ILE A 316 14.73 10.25 7.34
C ILE A 316 15.33 9.23 6.38
N TRP A 317 14.65 8.10 6.17
CA TRP A 317 15.11 7.04 5.27
C TRP A 317 15.18 7.51 3.81
N PHE A 318 14.18 8.27 3.35
CA PHE A 318 14.15 8.85 2.01
C PHE A 318 15.32 9.81 1.79
N SER A 319 15.57 10.71 2.75
CA SER A 319 16.70 11.62 2.72
C SER A 319 18.04 10.88 2.67
N LYS A 320 18.19 9.83 3.48
CA LYS A 320 19.42 9.03 3.52
C LYS A 320 19.62 8.18 2.26
N PHE A 321 18.53 7.62 1.72
CA PHE A 321 18.55 6.94 0.43
C PHE A 321 19.03 7.88 -0.67
N SER A 322 18.42 9.06 -0.78
CA SER A 322 18.82 10.09 -1.77
C SER A 322 20.27 10.51 -1.61
N GLU A 323 20.75 10.77 -0.39
CA GLU A 323 22.15 11.08 -0.10
C GLU A 323 23.11 10.00 -0.64
N ILE A 324 22.77 8.72 -0.40
CA ILE A 324 23.60 7.59 -0.82
C ILE A 324 23.55 7.39 -2.33
N MET A 325 22.36 7.39 -2.91
CA MET A 325 22.15 6.97 -4.30
C MET A 325 22.45 8.09 -5.30
N GLN A 326 22.21 9.35 -4.95
CA GLN A 326 22.32 10.51 -5.84
C GLN A 326 23.54 11.41 -5.52
N GLY A 327 24.10 11.31 -4.31
CA GLY A 327 25.33 12.00 -3.90
C GLY A 327 26.56 11.25 -4.42
#